data_424fe660432bd97dba8145b1609fba5a
#
_entry.id   424fe660432bd97dba8145b1609fba5a
#
_cell.length_a   1.000
_cell.length_b   1.000
_cell.length_c   1.000
_cell.angle_alpha   90.00
_cell.angle_beta   90.00
_cell.angle_gamma   90.00
#
_symmetry.space_group_name_H-M   'P 1'
#
loop_
_entity.id
_entity.type
_entity.pdbx_description
1 polymer ?
#
loop_
_entity_poly.entity_id
_entity_poly.type
_entity_poly.pdbx_seq_one_letter_code
_entity_poly.pdbx_strand_id
1 'polypeptide(L)'
;MSAPDTTASKKPQVNIPETDLCADAVRDILIKARVKLLISQPFFGNEATRLNLVDATNWCPTLATDGKNFYYNRNLVAAFDKREGENEFGFGHEVLHCVLDHFTRKTFDWEAVKDRDAFDNDADYVDYMNNIVRQADIWNIANDQNVNDLLIEAQVGTKITTLPIIHQWEWRGKTSEELYDQLVQEAKDEGRTIEYNPFDMHLPEQEPGEGDDAPGEGNNDGTNGPIKYTKEEREKIKEEVQNSVITNARANAGSLPAGLKRILNDFLNPQLDWRELLPCKIQSTIKNDYTYRKPSRKGLDAGFYLPSMDYDESIDVVLGMDTSGSMSEDMLRDILSEVQGCMEQFTNFKIHIFCYDTEVHNPQTFDENNMDEFMEYEPAGGGGTDFDCCYEYMKEQNINPALFVNFTDGYPWNSWGDETFCETLFIVHGGHRGDHPVAPFGTTVPYTREG
;
A
#
# COMPACT_ATOMS: atom_id res chain seq x y z
N MET A 1 -24.37 -26.17 -21.72
CA MET A 1 -22.97 -26.51 -21.99
C MET A 1 -22.18 -25.67 -20.99
N SER A 2 -21.47 -26.29 -20.07
CA SER A 2 -20.63 -25.59 -19.09
C SER A 2 -19.60 -24.76 -19.86
N ALA A 3 -19.42 -23.48 -19.45
CA ALA A 3 -18.37 -22.63 -19.95
C ALA A 3 -17.04 -23.38 -19.89
N PRO A 4 -16.12 -23.20 -20.85
CA PRO A 4 -14.78 -23.77 -20.74
C PRO A 4 -14.16 -23.22 -19.45
N ASP A 5 -13.55 -24.09 -18.69
CA ASP A 5 -12.82 -23.77 -17.45
C ASP A 5 -11.62 -22.87 -17.81
N THR A 6 -11.89 -21.57 -17.97
CA THR A 6 -10.95 -20.56 -18.47
C THR A 6 -10.10 -19.93 -17.35
N THR A 7 -10.33 -20.35 -16.10
CA THR A 7 -9.63 -19.81 -14.92
C THR A 7 -8.34 -20.56 -14.56
N ALA A 8 -7.94 -21.55 -15.35
CA ALA A 8 -6.72 -22.29 -15.11
C ALA A 8 -5.51 -21.56 -15.74
N SER A 9 -4.74 -20.81 -14.94
CA SER A 9 -3.35 -20.54 -15.29
C SER A 9 -2.69 -21.83 -15.77
N LYS A 10 -1.86 -21.78 -16.83
CA LYS A 10 -1.15 -22.97 -17.34
C LYS A 10 -0.45 -23.66 -16.16
N LYS A 11 -0.90 -24.88 -15.83
CA LYS A 11 -0.20 -25.65 -14.80
C LYS A 11 1.24 -25.89 -15.24
N PRO A 12 2.23 -25.67 -14.35
CA PRO A 12 3.62 -25.95 -14.67
C PRO A 12 3.77 -27.39 -15.16
N GLN A 13 4.39 -27.58 -16.34
CA GLN A 13 4.74 -28.92 -16.84
C GLN A 13 6.08 -29.32 -16.23
N VAL A 14 6.04 -29.93 -15.07
CA VAL A 14 7.24 -30.30 -14.32
C VAL A 14 7.39 -31.82 -14.34
N ASN A 15 8.50 -32.30 -14.86
CA ASN A 15 8.86 -33.72 -14.82
C ASN A 15 9.82 -33.96 -13.65
N ILE A 16 9.26 -34.11 -12.43
CA ILE A 16 10.01 -34.42 -11.23
C ILE A 16 9.79 -35.90 -10.87
N PRO A 17 10.86 -36.68 -10.58
CA PRO A 17 10.70 -38.04 -10.17
C PRO A 17 9.98 -38.13 -8.83
N GLU A 18 9.14 -39.14 -8.67
CA GLU A 18 8.48 -39.41 -7.41
C GLU A 18 9.50 -39.68 -6.29
N THR A 19 9.18 -39.21 -5.10
CA THR A 19 10.01 -39.43 -3.91
C THR A 19 9.49 -40.57 -3.06
N ASP A 20 10.43 -41.36 -2.49
CA ASP A 20 10.13 -42.42 -1.51
C ASP A 20 9.98 -41.84 -0.07
N LEU A 21 10.19 -40.52 0.12
CA LEU A 21 10.10 -39.90 1.44
C LEU A 21 8.64 -39.79 1.89
N CYS A 22 8.40 -40.13 3.14
CA CYS A 22 7.09 -39.94 3.76
C CYS A 22 6.79 -38.45 3.98
N ALA A 23 5.52 -38.12 4.19
CA ALA A 23 5.06 -36.73 4.38
C ALA A 23 5.80 -36.02 5.54
N ASP A 24 6.01 -36.71 6.66
CA ASP A 24 6.71 -36.16 7.83
C ASP A 24 8.17 -35.83 7.52
N ALA A 25 8.86 -36.68 6.77
CA ALA A 25 10.26 -36.44 6.39
C ALA A 25 10.38 -35.22 5.45
N VAL A 26 9.45 -35.06 4.53
CA VAL A 26 9.41 -33.88 3.65
C VAL A 26 9.05 -32.59 4.43
N ARG A 27 8.12 -32.68 5.38
CA ARG A 27 7.80 -31.58 6.27
C ARG A 27 9.02 -31.17 7.12
N ASP A 28 9.82 -32.10 7.60
CA ASP A 28 11.06 -31.82 8.34
C ASP A 28 12.08 -31.08 7.47
N ILE A 29 12.17 -31.38 6.17
CA ILE A 29 13.02 -30.64 5.22
C ILE A 29 12.58 -29.17 5.17
N LEU A 30 11.28 -28.91 5.01
CA LEU A 30 10.74 -27.55 4.98
C LEU A 30 10.95 -26.80 6.30
N ILE A 31 10.78 -27.47 7.44
CA ILE A 31 11.05 -26.87 8.76
C ILE A 31 12.53 -26.48 8.88
N LYS A 32 13.46 -27.34 8.42
CA LYS A 32 14.89 -27.01 8.41
C LYS A 32 15.20 -25.83 7.52
N ALA A 33 14.60 -25.73 6.33
CA ALA A 33 14.75 -24.59 5.43
C ALA A 33 14.29 -23.29 6.10
N ARG A 34 13.13 -23.29 6.79
CA ARG A 34 12.66 -22.13 7.57
C ARG A 34 13.64 -21.72 8.67
N VAL A 35 14.18 -22.70 9.43
CA VAL A 35 15.16 -22.41 10.49
C VAL A 35 16.42 -21.79 9.90
N LYS A 36 16.90 -22.30 8.76
CA LYS A 36 18.05 -21.69 8.06
C LYS A 36 17.75 -20.26 7.63
N LEU A 37 16.56 -19.99 7.07
CA LEU A 37 16.13 -18.64 6.72
C LEU A 37 16.06 -17.72 7.94
N LEU A 38 15.52 -18.18 9.07
CA LEU A 38 15.46 -17.38 10.31
C LEU A 38 16.86 -16.93 10.79
N ILE A 39 17.87 -17.76 10.55
CA ILE A 39 19.25 -17.47 10.97
C ILE A 39 19.96 -16.57 9.94
N SER A 40 19.84 -16.89 8.66
CA SER A 40 20.59 -16.22 7.59
C SER A 40 19.90 -14.95 7.06
N GLN A 41 18.57 -14.98 6.97
CA GLN A 41 17.72 -13.92 6.40
C GLN A 41 16.47 -13.74 7.27
N PRO A 42 16.59 -13.09 8.45
CA PRO A 42 15.52 -13.05 9.46
C PRO A 42 14.18 -12.50 8.95
N PHE A 43 14.19 -11.54 8.04
CA PHE A 43 12.96 -11.03 7.42
C PHE A 43 12.20 -12.17 6.71
N PHE A 44 12.86 -12.88 5.81
CA PHE A 44 12.25 -13.97 5.05
C PHE A 44 11.87 -15.15 5.96
N GLY A 45 12.71 -15.45 6.94
CA GLY A 45 12.44 -16.53 7.89
C GLY A 45 11.21 -16.27 8.73
N ASN A 46 11.01 -15.06 9.23
CA ASN A 46 9.83 -14.68 9.99
C ASN A 46 8.56 -14.79 9.14
N GLU A 47 8.56 -14.26 7.93
CA GLU A 47 7.40 -14.37 7.02
C GLU A 47 7.14 -15.84 6.62
N ALA A 48 8.19 -16.62 6.34
CA ALA A 48 8.04 -18.04 6.04
C ALA A 48 7.43 -18.83 7.20
N THR A 49 7.72 -18.49 8.47
CA THR A 49 7.14 -19.18 9.62
C THR A 49 5.66 -18.87 9.83
N ARG A 50 5.16 -17.76 9.32
CA ARG A 50 3.75 -17.38 9.36
C ARG A 50 2.88 -18.29 8.49
N LEU A 51 3.42 -18.76 7.37
CA LEU A 51 2.68 -19.60 6.43
C LEU A 51 2.47 -21.02 6.97
N ASN A 52 1.27 -21.56 6.91
CA ASN A 52 1.00 -22.97 7.26
C ASN A 52 1.49 -23.89 6.15
N LEU A 53 2.15 -24.99 6.52
CA LEU A 53 2.60 -26.01 5.55
C LEU A 53 1.46 -26.95 5.19
N VAL A 54 1.07 -26.97 3.90
CA VAL A 54 0.00 -27.83 3.38
C VAL A 54 0.55 -28.71 2.25
N ASP A 55 0.44 -30.03 2.43
CA ASP A 55 0.82 -30.99 1.40
C ASP A 55 -0.22 -30.96 0.26
N ALA A 56 0.18 -30.44 -0.87
CA ALA A 56 -0.64 -30.23 -2.06
C ALA A 56 -0.22 -31.14 -3.22
N THR A 57 0.49 -32.21 -2.95
CA THR A 57 1.06 -33.12 -3.96
C THR A 57 0.03 -33.63 -4.98
N ASN A 58 -1.24 -33.74 -4.57
CA ASN A 58 -2.31 -34.26 -5.42
C ASN A 58 -2.74 -33.30 -6.53
N TRP A 59 -2.56 -31.97 -6.34
CA TRP A 59 -3.09 -30.97 -7.25
C TRP A 59 -2.09 -29.89 -7.65
N CYS A 60 -1.14 -29.55 -6.76
CA CYS A 60 -0.11 -28.56 -7.02
C CYS A 60 1.16 -29.27 -7.52
N PRO A 61 1.60 -29.04 -8.77
CA PRO A 61 2.79 -29.68 -9.30
C PRO A 61 4.09 -29.12 -8.73
N THR A 62 4.04 -27.92 -8.14
CA THR A 62 5.21 -27.15 -7.68
C THR A 62 5.01 -26.61 -6.28
N LEU A 63 5.11 -25.29 -6.11
CA LEU A 63 4.82 -24.53 -4.90
C LEU A 63 3.70 -23.55 -5.21
N ALA A 64 2.99 -23.09 -4.17
CA ALA A 64 2.00 -22.03 -4.27
C ALA A 64 1.75 -21.42 -2.89
N THR A 65 1.21 -20.20 -2.85
CA THR A 65 0.73 -19.58 -1.62
C THR A 65 -0.58 -18.82 -1.84
N ASP A 66 -1.35 -18.66 -0.77
CA ASP A 66 -2.57 -17.84 -0.70
C ASP A 66 -2.44 -16.71 0.34
N GLY A 67 -1.21 -16.42 0.77
CA GLY A 67 -0.94 -15.46 1.82
C GLY A 67 -1.02 -16.00 3.25
N LYS A 68 -1.65 -17.16 3.47
CA LYS A 68 -1.78 -17.84 4.77
C LYS A 68 -1.14 -19.23 4.78
N ASN A 69 -1.20 -19.94 3.66
CA ASN A 69 -0.70 -21.29 3.51
C ASN A 69 0.41 -21.34 2.47
N PHE A 70 1.36 -22.24 2.72
CA PHE A 70 2.41 -22.63 1.78
C PHE A 70 2.05 -24.04 1.29
N TYR A 71 1.57 -24.11 0.06
CA TYR A 71 1.24 -25.36 -0.62
C TYR A 71 2.48 -25.90 -1.29
N TYR A 72 2.77 -27.18 -1.06
CA TYR A 72 3.98 -27.79 -1.60
C TYR A 72 3.73 -29.16 -2.21
N ASN A 73 4.50 -29.49 -3.25
CA ASN A 73 4.61 -30.82 -3.79
C ASN A 73 5.78 -31.57 -3.13
N ARG A 74 5.51 -32.73 -2.55
CA ARG A 74 6.54 -33.54 -1.86
C ARG A 74 7.69 -33.91 -2.75
N ASN A 75 7.41 -34.24 -4.03
CA ASN A 75 8.45 -34.66 -4.98
C ASN A 75 9.40 -33.50 -5.27
N LEU A 76 8.86 -32.28 -5.42
CA LEU A 76 9.64 -31.08 -5.67
C LEU A 76 10.53 -30.74 -4.46
N VAL A 77 9.96 -30.71 -3.26
CA VAL A 77 10.72 -30.41 -2.03
C VAL A 77 11.87 -31.42 -1.85
N ALA A 78 11.62 -32.69 -2.09
CA ALA A 78 12.65 -33.72 -2.03
C ALA A 78 13.71 -33.58 -3.14
N ALA A 79 13.34 -33.08 -4.32
CA ALA A 79 14.27 -32.78 -5.39
C ALA A 79 15.16 -31.58 -5.04
N PHE A 80 14.59 -30.53 -4.46
CA PHE A 80 15.32 -29.35 -3.98
C PHE A 80 16.27 -29.67 -2.82
N ASP A 81 15.91 -30.59 -1.92
CA ASP A 81 16.77 -31.00 -0.79
C ASP A 81 18.09 -31.61 -1.24
N LYS A 82 18.17 -32.14 -2.47
CA LYS A 82 19.42 -32.64 -3.06
C LYS A 82 20.42 -31.53 -3.40
N ARG A 83 19.97 -30.27 -3.38
CA ARG A 83 20.77 -29.07 -3.66
C ARG A 83 20.57 -28.06 -2.54
N GLU A 84 21.66 -27.76 -1.85
CA GLU A 84 21.60 -26.88 -0.70
C GLU A 84 21.10 -25.49 -1.08
N GLY A 85 20.08 -25.01 -0.36
CA GLY A 85 19.54 -23.64 -0.52
C GLY A 85 18.36 -23.50 -1.50
N GLU A 86 18.02 -24.53 -2.31
CA GLU A 86 16.89 -24.42 -3.25
C GLU A 86 15.53 -24.37 -2.52
N ASN A 87 15.36 -25.09 -1.39
CA ASN A 87 14.15 -24.99 -0.58
C ASN A 87 14.01 -23.61 0.10
N GLU A 88 15.11 -23.03 0.55
CA GLU A 88 15.16 -21.68 1.10
C GLU A 88 14.78 -20.64 0.05
N PHE A 89 15.25 -20.81 -1.19
CA PHE A 89 14.88 -19.95 -2.31
C PHE A 89 13.38 -20.07 -2.63
N GLY A 90 12.85 -21.30 -2.70
CA GLY A 90 11.42 -21.53 -2.93
C GLY A 90 10.53 -20.90 -1.86
N PHE A 91 10.91 -20.97 -0.58
CA PHE A 91 10.22 -20.22 0.48
C PHE A 91 10.28 -18.71 0.28
N GLY A 92 11.48 -18.18 -0.02
CA GLY A 92 11.66 -16.76 -0.28
C GLY A 92 10.78 -16.28 -1.43
N HIS A 93 10.60 -17.11 -2.47
CA HIS A 93 9.77 -16.81 -3.63
C HIS A 93 8.32 -16.61 -3.25
N GLU A 94 7.72 -17.59 -2.57
CA GLU A 94 6.33 -17.50 -2.11
C GLU A 94 6.12 -16.38 -1.08
N VAL A 95 7.09 -16.14 -0.21
CA VAL A 95 7.08 -15.02 0.74
C VAL A 95 7.05 -13.68 -0.01
N LEU A 96 7.86 -13.50 -1.07
CA LEU A 96 7.85 -12.26 -1.83
C LEU A 96 6.55 -12.03 -2.58
N HIS A 97 5.88 -13.08 -3.07
CA HIS A 97 4.55 -12.93 -3.64
C HIS A 97 3.56 -12.37 -2.61
N CYS A 98 3.66 -12.79 -1.34
CA CYS A 98 2.86 -12.22 -0.24
C CYS A 98 3.27 -10.76 0.06
N VAL A 99 4.57 -10.50 0.19
CA VAL A 99 5.11 -9.17 0.55
C VAL A 99 4.78 -8.12 -0.50
N LEU A 100 4.85 -8.48 -1.79
CA LEU A 100 4.59 -7.60 -2.92
C LEU A 100 3.10 -7.54 -3.29
N ASP A 101 2.25 -8.24 -2.55
CA ASP A 101 0.79 -8.29 -2.75
C ASP A 101 0.40 -8.66 -4.18
N HIS A 102 1.10 -9.61 -4.79
CA HIS A 102 0.85 -10.03 -6.17
C HIS A 102 -0.54 -10.67 -6.38
N PHE A 103 -1.24 -11.01 -5.29
CA PHE A 103 -2.59 -11.59 -5.32
C PHE A 103 -3.69 -10.55 -5.50
N THR A 104 -3.45 -9.30 -5.07
CA THR A 104 -4.46 -8.23 -5.12
C THR A 104 -4.06 -7.06 -6.00
N ARG A 105 -2.76 -6.96 -6.38
CA ARG A 105 -2.28 -5.97 -7.36
C ARG A 105 -2.68 -6.42 -8.76
N LYS A 106 -3.87 -6.01 -9.19
CA LYS A 106 -4.45 -6.36 -10.49
C LYS A 106 -3.97 -5.37 -11.54
N THR A 107 -3.47 -5.91 -12.66
CA THR A 107 -3.25 -5.14 -13.89
C THR A 107 -4.46 -5.15 -14.80
N PHE A 108 -5.46 -5.97 -14.51
CA PHE A 108 -6.71 -6.04 -15.25
C PHE A 108 -7.87 -6.31 -14.29
N ASP A 109 -8.98 -5.69 -14.61
CA ASP A 109 -10.21 -5.76 -13.82
C ASP A 109 -11.05 -6.95 -14.29
N TRP A 110 -11.07 -8.03 -13.50
CA TRP A 110 -11.89 -9.20 -13.78
C TRP A 110 -13.40 -8.89 -13.68
N GLU A 111 -13.80 -7.87 -12.90
CA GLU A 111 -15.19 -7.44 -12.80
C GLU A 111 -15.65 -6.73 -14.08
N ALA A 112 -14.70 -6.15 -14.83
CA ALA A 112 -14.97 -5.56 -16.14
C ALA A 112 -14.93 -6.58 -17.30
N VAL A 113 -14.66 -7.87 -17.03
CA VAL A 113 -14.70 -8.92 -18.05
C VAL A 113 -16.11 -9.08 -18.57
N LYS A 114 -16.25 -8.94 -19.89
CA LYS A 114 -17.55 -9.01 -20.53
C LYS A 114 -18.08 -10.45 -20.55
N ASP A 115 -19.35 -10.60 -20.17
CA ASP A 115 -20.06 -11.86 -20.28
C ASP A 115 -20.17 -12.33 -21.75
N ARG A 116 -20.41 -13.63 -21.92
CA ARG A 116 -20.61 -14.25 -23.25
C ARG A 116 -21.70 -13.53 -24.06
N ASP A 117 -22.75 -13.07 -23.42
CA ASP A 117 -23.89 -12.39 -24.04
C ASP A 117 -23.57 -11.01 -24.64
N ALA A 118 -22.39 -10.45 -24.31
CA ALA A 118 -21.89 -9.21 -24.91
C ALA A 118 -21.26 -9.40 -26.29
N PHE A 119 -21.18 -10.65 -26.81
CA PHE A 119 -20.52 -10.98 -28.08
C PHE A 119 -21.51 -11.63 -29.05
N ASP A 120 -21.45 -11.24 -30.33
CA ASP A 120 -22.35 -11.72 -31.39
C ASP A 120 -22.14 -13.20 -31.71
N ASN A 121 -20.94 -13.74 -31.49
CA ASN A 121 -20.62 -15.13 -31.77
C ASN A 121 -19.58 -15.71 -30.78
N ASP A 122 -19.48 -17.06 -30.77
CA ASP A 122 -18.58 -17.78 -29.87
C ASP A 122 -17.10 -17.53 -30.16
N ALA A 123 -16.75 -17.30 -31.42
CA ALA A 123 -15.36 -17.10 -31.81
C ALA A 123 -14.78 -15.80 -31.23
N ASP A 124 -15.55 -14.70 -31.31
CA ASP A 124 -15.14 -13.40 -30.75
C ASP A 124 -15.01 -13.46 -29.21
N TYR A 125 -15.94 -14.19 -28.55
CA TYR A 125 -15.82 -14.42 -27.11
C TYR A 125 -14.58 -15.24 -26.74
N VAL A 126 -14.30 -16.31 -27.49
CA VAL A 126 -13.11 -17.15 -27.26
C VAL A 126 -11.83 -16.35 -27.49
N ASP A 127 -11.77 -15.53 -28.54
CA ASP A 127 -10.61 -14.67 -28.82
C ASP A 127 -10.41 -13.61 -27.73
N TYR A 128 -11.51 -13.02 -27.23
CA TYR A 128 -11.48 -12.09 -26.11
C TYR A 128 -10.94 -12.75 -24.84
N MET A 129 -11.47 -13.93 -24.46
CA MET A 129 -11.02 -14.68 -23.28
C MET A 129 -9.57 -15.14 -23.40
N ASN A 130 -9.15 -15.60 -24.60
CA ASN A 130 -7.74 -15.94 -24.85
C ASN A 130 -6.81 -14.74 -24.64
N ASN A 131 -7.24 -13.53 -25.00
CA ASN A 131 -6.46 -12.32 -24.78
C ASN A 131 -6.30 -12.00 -23.29
N ILE A 132 -7.37 -12.17 -22.50
CA ILE A 132 -7.34 -11.99 -21.03
C ILE A 132 -6.38 -12.99 -20.39
N VAL A 133 -6.48 -14.28 -20.75
CA VAL A 133 -5.58 -15.32 -20.23
C VAL A 133 -4.12 -15.00 -20.55
N ARG A 134 -3.83 -14.53 -21.78
CA ARG A 134 -2.47 -14.10 -22.15
C ARG A 134 -1.97 -12.95 -21.29
N GLN A 135 -2.81 -11.98 -20.98
CA GLN A 135 -2.43 -10.87 -20.10
C GLN A 135 -2.14 -11.34 -18.67
N ALA A 136 -2.92 -12.28 -18.14
CA ALA A 136 -2.65 -12.90 -16.84
C ALA A 136 -1.32 -13.66 -16.84
N ASP A 137 -1.02 -14.42 -17.87
CA ASP A 137 0.26 -15.13 -18.01
C ASP A 137 1.44 -14.14 -18.07
N ILE A 138 1.31 -13.03 -18.79
CA ILE A 138 2.35 -11.99 -18.87
C ILE A 138 2.57 -11.33 -17.51
N TRP A 139 1.49 -11.09 -16.75
CA TRP A 139 1.60 -10.56 -15.39
C TRP A 139 2.36 -11.50 -14.45
N ASN A 140 2.07 -12.79 -14.52
CA ASN A 140 2.78 -13.80 -13.74
C ASN A 140 4.28 -13.86 -14.12
N ILE A 141 4.62 -13.77 -15.43
CA ILE A 141 6.01 -13.67 -15.88
C ILE A 141 6.73 -12.46 -15.26
N ALA A 142 6.07 -11.30 -15.28
CA ALA A 142 6.64 -10.07 -14.74
C ALA A 142 6.86 -10.16 -13.22
N ASN A 143 5.92 -10.76 -12.49
CA ASN A 143 6.03 -10.97 -11.06
C ASN A 143 7.17 -11.93 -10.71
N ASP A 144 7.24 -13.08 -11.38
CA ASP A 144 8.29 -14.08 -11.14
C ASP A 144 9.68 -13.55 -11.45
N GLN A 145 9.83 -12.76 -12.52
CA GLN A 145 11.09 -12.11 -12.83
C GLN A 145 11.52 -11.17 -11.71
N ASN A 146 10.61 -10.34 -11.23
CA ASN A 146 10.88 -9.37 -10.15
C ASN A 146 11.23 -10.09 -8.84
N VAL A 147 10.44 -11.07 -8.44
CA VAL A 147 10.67 -11.89 -7.25
C VAL A 147 12.03 -12.59 -7.31
N ASN A 148 12.33 -13.26 -8.42
CA ASN A 148 13.59 -13.99 -8.59
C ASN A 148 14.80 -13.05 -8.61
N ASP A 149 14.68 -11.87 -9.21
CA ASP A 149 15.75 -10.86 -9.21
C ASP A 149 16.05 -10.37 -7.79
N LEU A 150 15.02 -10.03 -7.02
CA LEU A 150 15.15 -9.63 -5.60
C LEU A 150 15.76 -10.71 -4.72
N LEU A 151 15.39 -11.99 -4.89
CA LEU A 151 15.95 -13.10 -4.12
C LEU A 151 17.42 -13.33 -4.43
N ILE A 152 17.80 -13.23 -5.71
CA ILE A 152 19.19 -13.39 -6.13
C ILE A 152 20.04 -12.24 -5.62
N GLU A 153 19.55 -10.98 -5.71
CA GLU A 153 20.21 -9.82 -5.14
C GLU A 153 20.38 -9.95 -3.61
N ALA A 154 19.33 -10.40 -2.94
CA ALA A 154 19.30 -10.60 -1.50
C ALA A 154 20.10 -11.82 -1.03
N GLN A 155 20.55 -12.67 -1.93
CA GLN A 155 21.23 -13.95 -1.62
C GLN A 155 20.37 -14.85 -0.71
N VAL A 156 19.07 -14.93 -0.96
CA VAL A 156 18.14 -15.78 -0.22
C VAL A 156 18.22 -17.20 -0.77
N GLY A 157 18.75 -18.11 0.02
CA GLY A 157 19.01 -19.48 -0.42
C GLY A 157 19.97 -19.55 -1.62
N THR A 158 19.72 -20.52 -2.49
CA THR A 158 20.48 -20.73 -3.74
C THR A 158 19.51 -20.74 -4.91
N LYS A 159 19.82 -20.01 -5.97
CA LYS A 159 19.01 -19.98 -7.20
C LYS A 159 18.66 -21.40 -7.64
N ILE A 160 17.37 -21.67 -7.83
CA ILE A 160 16.87 -22.97 -8.29
C ILE A 160 17.50 -23.33 -9.65
N THR A 161 18.01 -24.54 -9.72
CA THR A 161 18.59 -25.15 -10.93
C THR A 161 17.94 -26.50 -11.25
N THR A 162 17.16 -27.03 -10.30
CA THR A 162 16.38 -28.27 -10.49
C THR A 162 15.29 -28.08 -11.53
N LEU A 163 14.74 -26.89 -11.62
CA LEU A 163 13.75 -26.46 -12.61
C LEU A 163 14.19 -25.17 -13.29
N PRO A 164 13.72 -24.90 -14.52
CA PRO A 164 13.89 -23.59 -15.13
C PRO A 164 13.07 -22.54 -14.33
N ILE A 165 13.69 -21.43 -14.00
CA ILE A 165 13.02 -20.27 -13.39
C ILE A 165 13.15 -19.07 -14.33
N ILE A 166 12.21 -18.13 -14.23
CA ILE A 166 12.28 -16.87 -14.96
C ILE A 166 13.33 -15.98 -14.29
N HIS A 167 14.37 -15.67 -15.02
CA HIS A 167 15.38 -14.71 -14.61
C HIS A 167 16.21 -14.30 -15.82
N GLN A 168 15.68 -13.31 -16.56
CA GLN A 168 16.33 -12.75 -17.74
C GLN A 168 17.15 -11.52 -17.34
N TRP A 169 18.38 -11.45 -17.83
CA TRP A 169 19.30 -10.38 -17.47
C TRP A 169 18.82 -9.01 -17.96
N GLU A 170 18.21 -8.96 -19.15
CA GLU A 170 17.71 -7.73 -19.76
C GLU A 170 16.53 -7.10 -19.01
N TRP A 171 15.87 -7.88 -18.14
CA TRP A 171 14.70 -7.45 -17.39
C TRP A 171 15.02 -7.03 -15.94
N ARG A 172 16.28 -7.13 -15.54
CA ARG A 172 16.69 -6.83 -14.16
C ARG A 172 16.39 -5.40 -13.75
N GLY A 173 16.01 -5.24 -12.49
CA GLY A 173 15.75 -3.95 -11.85
C GLY A 173 14.47 -3.25 -12.28
N LYS A 174 13.65 -3.88 -13.15
CA LYS A 174 12.31 -3.40 -13.50
C LYS A 174 11.29 -3.82 -12.45
N THR A 175 10.28 -2.97 -12.25
CA THR A 175 9.10 -3.36 -11.47
C THR A 175 8.23 -4.34 -12.25
N SER A 176 7.30 -5.02 -11.56
CA SER A 176 6.36 -5.92 -12.22
C SER A 176 5.51 -5.20 -13.27
N GLU A 177 5.10 -3.97 -13.00
CA GLU A 177 4.30 -3.13 -13.89
C GLU A 177 5.09 -2.72 -15.13
N GLU A 178 6.30 -2.19 -14.97
CA GLU A 178 7.16 -1.78 -16.09
C GLU A 178 7.47 -2.94 -17.02
N LEU A 179 7.73 -4.12 -16.46
CA LEU A 179 7.99 -5.32 -17.25
C LEU A 179 6.73 -5.82 -17.95
N TYR A 180 5.59 -5.80 -17.25
CA TYR A 180 4.30 -6.18 -17.83
C TYR A 180 3.97 -5.30 -19.06
N ASP A 181 4.06 -3.99 -18.92
CA ASP A 181 3.77 -3.04 -20.01
C ASP A 181 4.68 -3.27 -21.22
N GLN A 182 5.98 -3.51 -20.95
CA GLN A 182 6.94 -3.84 -22.00
C GLN A 182 6.55 -5.14 -22.72
N LEU A 183 6.28 -6.21 -21.98
CA LEU A 183 5.96 -7.52 -22.55
C LEU A 183 4.63 -7.51 -23.32
N VAL A 184 3.64 -6.77 -22.85
CA VAL A 184 2.37 -6.56 -23.57
C VAL A 184 2.61 -5.81 -24.88
N GLN A 185 3.48 -4.80 -24.89
CA GLN A 185 3.80 -4.06 -26.09
C GLN A 185 4.57 -4.93 -27.09
N GLU A 186 5.58 -5.68 -26.64
CA GLU A 186 6.33 -6.63 -27.46
C GLU A 186 5.42 -7.71 -28.07
N ALA A 187 4.48 -8.25 -27.27
CA ALA A 187 3.51 -9.24 -27.77
C ALA A 187 2.59 -8.67 -28.85
N LYS A 188 2.22 -7.38 -28.74
CA LYS A 188 1.41 -6.68 -29.76
C LYS A 188 2.20 -6.43 -31.04
N ASP A 189 3.45 -5.95 -30.92
CA ASP A 189 4.28 -5.54 -32.08
C ASP A 189 4.78 -6.75 -32.89
N GLU A 190 5.14 -7.84 -32.21
CA GLU A 190 5.73 -9.01 -32.84
C GLU A 190 4.70 -10.12 -33.19
N GLY A 191 3.47 -9.99 -32.69
CA GLY A 191 2.44 -11.04 -32.83
C GLY A 191 2.85 -12.38 -32.23
N ARG A 192 3.83 -12.36 -31.30
CA ARG A 192 4.35 -13.55 -30.61
C ARG A 192 3.57 -13.88 -29.36
N THR A 193 3.31 -15.16 -29.17
CA THR A 193 2.92 -15.68 -27.87
C THR A 193 4.19 -15.89 -27.05
N ILE A 194 4.28 -15.25 -25.87
CA ILE A 194 5.40 -15.51 -24.95
C ILE A 194 5.15 -16.89 -24.35
N GLU A 195 5.96 -17.87 -24.72
CA GLU A 195 5.89 -19.20 -24.12
C GLU A 195 6.54 -19.15 -22.74
N TYR A 196 5.77 -19.53 -21.74
CA TYR A 196 6.13 -19.49 -20.35
C TYR A 196 5.84 -20.81 -19.67
N ASN A 197 6.79 -21.27 -18.89
CA ASN A 197 6.62 -22.41 -17.99
C ASN A 197 7.00 -21.97 -16.57
N PRO A 198 6.01 -21.58 -15.73
CA PRO A 198 6.27 -21.11 -14.38
C PRO A 198 6.90 -22.23 -13.54
N PHE A 199 7.80 -21.85 -12.65
CA PHE A 199 8.34 -22.79 -11.66
C PHE A 199 7.40 -22.98 -10.47
N ASP A 200 6.53 -22.03 -10.18
CA ASP A 200 5.49 -22.03 -9.17
C ASP A 200 4.09 -22.09 -9.78
N MET A 201 3.08 -22.24 -8.95
CA MET A 201 1.69 -22.25 -9.37
C MET A 201 0.99 -21.03 -8.77
N HIS A 202 0.75 -20.02 -9.61
CA HIS A 202 -0.11 -18.91 -9.24
C HIS A 202 -1.55 -19.41 -9.05
N LEU A 203 -2.08 -19.25 -7.84
CA LEU A 203 -3.47 -19.63 -7.57
C LEU A 203 -4.39 -18.63 -8.29
N PRO A 204 -5.41 -19.14 -9.01
CA PRO A 204 -6.40 -18.26 -9.63
C PRO A 204 -7.11 -17.45 -8.56
N GLU A 205 -7.43 -16.20 -8.88
CA GLU A 205 -8.29 -15.41 -8.03
C GLU A 205 -9.61 -16.17 -7.83
N GLN A 206 -9.96 -16.44 -6.58
CA GLN A 206 -11.23 -17.09 -6.29
C GLN A 206 -12.33 -16.08 -6.52
N GLU A 207 -13.19 -16.32 -7.53
CA GLU A 207 -14.41 -15.54 -7.67
C GLU A 207 -15.17 -15.54 -6.33
N PRO A 208 -15.76 -14.40 -5.91
CA PRO A 208 -16.68 -14.40 -4.80
C PRO A 208 -17.81 -15.36 -5.19
N GLY A 209 -17.94 -16.47 -4.47
CA GLY A 209 -19.02 -17.41 -4.74
C GLY A 209 -20.34 -16.67 -4.74
N GLU A 210 -21.12 -16.78 -5.81
CA GLU A 210 -22.53 -16.43 -5.79
C GLU A 210 -23.21 -17.33 -4.77
N GLY A 211 -23.48 -16.78 -3.60
CA GLY A 211 -24.21 -17.46 -2.55
C GLY A 211 -23.46 -17.46 -1.23
N ASP A 212 -24.19 -17.13 -0.23
CA ASP A 212 -23.92 -17.15 1.21
C ASP A 212 -23.68 -18.61 1.70
N ASP A 213 -23.04 -19.42 0.86
CA ASP A 213 -22.70 -20.80 1.18
C ASP A 213 -21.39 -20.79 1.97
N ALA A 214 -21.54 -20.93 3.28
CA ALA A 214 -20.51 -21.42 4.17
C ALA A 214 -19.71 -22.54 3.47
N PRO A 215 -18.38 -22.64 3.66
CA PRO A 215 -17.56 -23.67 3.04
C PRO A 215 -18.24 -25.02 3.23
N GLY A 216 -18.68 -25.60 2.11
CA GLY A 216 -19.42 -26.85 2.14
C GLY A 216 -18.64 -27.88 2.96
N GLU A 217 -19.32 -28.79 3.66
CA GLU A 217 -18.77 -29.85 4.52
C GLU A 217 -17.80 -30.83 3.82
N GLY A 218 -17.07 -30.39 2.80
CA GLY A 218 -15.96 -31.08 2.17
C GLY A 218 -14.66 -30.58 2.79
N ASN A 219 -13.78 -31.49 3.17
CA ASN A 219 -12.46 -31.28 3.77
C ASN A 219 -11.72 -30.08 3.13
N ASN A 220 -11.88 -28.88 3.70
CA ASN A 220 -11.20 -27.66 3.25
C ASN A 220 -9.82 -27.56 3.93
N ASP A 221 -9.03 -28.64 3.84
CA ASP A 221 -7.70 -28.76 4.44
C ASP A 221 -6.57 -28.47 3.44
N GLY A 222 -6.90 -28.12 2.20
CA GLY A 222 -5.95 -27.79 1.14
C GLY A 222 -5.31 -29.01 0.45
N THR A 223 -5.67 -30.26 0.82
CA THR A 223 -5.05 -31.48 0.23
C THR A 223 -5.56 -31.81 -1.17
N ASN A 224 -6.76 -31.37 -1.53
CA ASN A 224 -7.42 -31.67 -2.83
C ASN A 224 -7.68 -30.42 -3.69
N GLY A 225 -7.17 -29.27 -3.28
CA GLY A 225 -7.32 -27.99 -3.96
C GLY A 225 -6.99 -26.84 -3.01
N PRO A 226 -6.81 -25.62 -3.50
CA PRO A 226 -6.56 -24.45 -2.65
C PRO A 226 -7.72 -24.24 -1.68
N ILE A 227 -7.40 -23.80 -0.46
CA ILE A 227 -8.41 -23.46 0.55
C ILE A 227 -9.22 -22.28 0.05
N LYS A 228 -10.54 -22.39 0.11
CA LYS A 228 -11.45 -21.31 -0.28
C LYS A 228 -11.77 -20.43 0.92
N TYR A 229 -11.66 -19.13 0.71
CA TYR A 229 -11.94 -18.10 1.71
C TYR A 229 -13.11 -17.22 1.27
N THR A 230 -13.88 -16.74 2.23
CA THR A 230 -14.85 -15.66 2.00
C THR A 230 -14.14 -14.34 1.67
N LYS A 231 -14.85 -13.37 1.12
CA LYS A 231 -14.28 -12.03 0.85
C LYS A 231 -13.72 -11.39 2.13
N GLU A 232 -14.45 -11.49 3.24
CA GLU A 232 -14.02 -10.95 4.55
C GLU A 232 -12.78 -11.65 5.09
N GLU A 233 -12.66 -12.96 4.93
CA GLU A 233 -11.49 -13.73 5.33
C GLU A 233 -10.27 -13.34 4.49
N ARG A 234 -10.43 -13.09 3.19
CA ARG A 234 -9.33 -12.64 2.30
C ARG A 234 -8.84 -11.25 2.67
N GLU A 235 -9.74 -10.31 2.93
CA GLU A 235 -9.36 -8.96 3.39
C GLU A 235 -8.59 -9.05 4.71
N LYS A 236 -9.05 -9.87 5.64
CA LYS A 236 -8.35 -10.10 6.91
C LYS A 236 -6.97 -10.71 6.73
N ILE A 237 -6.83 -11.72 5.84
CA ILE A 237 -5.52 -12.31 5.52
C ILE A 237 -4.59 -11.24 4.94
N LYS A 238 -5.10 -10.40 4.03
CA LYS A 238 -4.34 -9.28 3.45
C LYS A 238 -3.84 -8.32 4.53
N GLU A 239 -4.72 -7.88 5.43
CA GLU A 239 -4.35 -7.01 6.55
C GLU A 239 -3.32 -7.67 7.48
N GLU A 240 -3.47 -8.96 7.79
CA GLU A 240 -2.52 -9.71 8.61
C GLU A 240 -1.15 -9.79 7.93
N VAL A 241 -1.09 -10.02 6.60
CA VAL A 241 0.15 -10.01 5.82
C VAL A 241 0.82 -8.64 5.87
N GLN A 242 0.08 -7.58 5.55
CA GLN A 242 0.61 -6.21 5.54
C GLN A 242 1.16 -5.81 6.91
N ASN A 243 0.43 -6.06 7.97
CA ASN A 243 0.86 -5.77 9.34
C ASN A 243 2.11 -6.57 9.74
N SER A 244 2.19 -7.85 9.34
CA SER A 244 3.37 -8.68 9.55
C SER A 244 4.59 -8.12 8.82
N VAL A 245 4.43 -7.81 7.54
CA VAL A 245 5.51 -7.26 6.69
C VAL A 245 6.05 -5.96 7.27
N ILE A 246 5.17 -5.01 7.66
CA ILE A 246 5.57 -3.73 8.25
C ILE A 246 6.32 -3.95 9.56
N THR A 247 5.78 -4.77 10.46
CA THR A 247 6.39 -5.06 11.77
C THR A 247 7.76 -5.73 11.61
N ASN A 248 7.82 -6.73 10.74
CA ASN A 248 9.03 -7.50 10.47
C ASN A 248 10.11 -6.66 9.76
N ALA A 249 9.72 -5.82 8.79
CA ALA A 249 10.62 -4.92 8.10
C ALA A 249 11.23 -3.86 9.05
N ARG A 250 10.44 -3.32 9.98
CA ARG A 250 10.94 -2.42 11.04
C ARG A 250 11.92 -3.12 11.97
N ALA A 251 11.61 -4.33 12.40
CA ALA A 251 12.49 -5.12 13.28
C ALA A 251 13.81 -5.49 12.62
N ASN A 252 13.83 -5.67 11.30
CA ASN A 252 14.98 -6.12 10.52
C ASN A 252 15.55 -5.04 9.57
N ALA A 253 15.26 -3.76 9.79
CA ALA A 253 15.60 -2.67 8.88
C ALA A 253 17.11 -2.60 8.51
N GLY A 254 18.00 -3.05 9.41
CA GLY A 254 19.45 -3.10 9.18
C GLY A 254 19.91 -4.23 8.25
N SER A 255 19.12 -5.32 8.13
CA SER A 255 19.47 -6.52 7.37
C SER A 255 18.64 -6.70 6.09
N LEU A 256 17.69 -5.79 5.80
CA LEU A 256 16.91 -5.84 4.59
C LEU A 256 17.79 -5.59 3.35
N PRO A 257 17.64 -6.42 2.29
CA PRO A 257 18.29 -6.17 1.01
C PRO A 257 17.91 -4.82 0.41
N ALA A 258 18.83 -4.18 -0.32
CA ALA A 258 18.63 -2.84 -0.84
C ALA A 258 17.40 -2.71 -1.75
N GLY A 259 17.20 -3.68 -2.66
CA GLY A 259 16.02 -3.72 -3.53
C GLY A 259 14.72 -3.82 -2.75
N LEU A 260 14.65 -4.74 -1.78
CA LEU A 260 13.47 -4.91 -0.94
C LEU A 260 13.23 -3.69 -0.02
N LYS A 261 14.31 -3.11 0.53
CA LYS A 261 14.22 -1.89 1.34
C LYS A 261 13.60 -0.73 0.57
N ARG A 262 13.97 -0.56 -0.71
CA ARG A 262 13.40 0.48 -1.57
C ARG A 262 11.89 0.29 -1.76
N ILE A 263 11.45 -0.94 -2.05
CA ILE A 263 10.03 -1.25 -2.24
C ILE A 263 9.25 -1.10 -0.94
N LEU A 264 9.80 -1.59 0.18
CA LEU A 264 9.13 -1.51 1.48
C LEU A 264 9.20 -0.13 2.11
N ASN A 265 10.05 0.78 1.62
CA ASN A 265 10.16 2.13 2.17
C ASN A 265 8.83 2.89 2.09
N ASP A 266 8.05 2.69 1.02
CA ASP A 266 6.73 3.28 0.85
C ASP A 266 5.73 2.72 1.87
N PHE A 267 5.84 1.44 2.23
CA PHE A 267 5.03 0.81 3.28
C PHE A 267 5.53 1.13 4.70
N LEU A 268 6.84 1.33 4.88
CA LEU A 268 7.42 1.67 6.19
C LEU A 268 7.21 3.13 6.56
N ASN A 269 7.12 3.97 5.57
CA ASN A 269 6.82 5.39 5.67
C ASN A 269 5.59 5.67 4.82
N PRO A 270 4.39 5.21 5.23
CA PRO A 270 3.18 5.57 4.51
C PRO A 270 3.16 7.10 4.43
N GLN A 271 3.11 7.62 3.23
CA GLN A 271 2.85 9.03 3.05
C GLN A 271 1.44 9.23 3.55
N LEU A 272 1.33 9.85 4.73
CA LEU A 272 0.02 10.22 5.27
C LEU A 272 -0.62 11.16 4.25
N ASP A 273 -1.78 10.79 3.74
CA ASP A 273 -2.55 11.70 2.92
C ASP A 273 -2.95 12.90 3.81
N TRP A 274 -2.52 14.08 3.42
CA TRP A 274 -2.82 15.29 4.16
C TRP A 274 -4.34 15.53 4.27
N ARG A 275 -5.13 15.03 3.29
CA ARG A 275 -6.59 15.11 3.27
C ARG A 275 -7.23 14.30 4.39
N GLU A 276 -6.68 13.14 4.72
CA GLU A 276 -7.13 12.34 5.85
C GLU A 276 -6.63 12.90 7.19
N LEU A 277 -5.42 13.45 7.19
CA LEU A 277 -4.80 13.97 8.41
C LEU A 277 -5.41 15.29 8.87
N LEU A 278 -5.79 16.18 7.95
CA LEU A 278 -6.32 17.50 8.26
C LEU A 278 -7.60 17.43 9.13
N PRO A 279 -8.65 16.66 8.78
CA PRO A 279 -9.81 16.47 9.64
C PRO A 279 -9.48 15.88 11.00
N CYS A 280 -8.59 14.89 11.04
CA CYS A 280 -8.16 14.25 12.29
C CYS A 280 -7.44 15.23 13.21
N LYS A 281 -6.58 16.10 12.67
CA LYS A 281 -5.87 17.13 13.40
C LYS A 281 -6.83 18.18 13.97
N ILE A 282 -7.73 18.69 13.14
CA ILE A 282 -8.76 19.65 13.58
C ILE A 282 -9.62 19.02 14.70
N GLN A 283 -10.09 17.78 14.53
CA GLN A 283 -10.87 17.09 15.57
C GLN A 283 -10.08 16.84 16.87
N SER A 284 -8.79 16.55 16.77
CA SER A 284 -7.96 16.34 17.96
C SER A 284 -7.78 17.62 18.80
N THR A 285 -7.73 18.75 18.12
CA THR A 285 -7.58 20.06 18.75
C THR A 285 -8.83 20.48 19.52
N ILE A 286 -10.02 20.12 19.02
CA ILE A 286 -11.31 20.43 19.66
C ILE A 286 -11.49 19.70 21.01
N LYS A 287 -10.88 18.53 21.18
CA LYS A 287 -11.11 17.64 22.34
C LYS A 287 -10.30 17.99 23.58
N ASN A 288 -9.47 19.00 23.54
CA ASN A 288 -8.47 19.24 24.60
C ASN A 288 -8.86 20.23 25.69
N ASP A 289 -10.01 20.92 25.62
CA ASP A 289 -10.40 21.85 26.66
C ASP A 289 -11.43 21.24 27.64
N TYR A 290 -10.98 21.05 28.88
CA TYR A 290 -11.82 20.63 29.99
C TYR A 290 -12.28 21.88 30.78
N THR A 291 -13.61 22.10 30.83
CA THR A 291 -14.16 23.18 31.63
C THR A 291 -14.76 22.68 32.93
N TYR A 292 -14.51 23.43 34.01
CA TYR A 292 -15.19 23.24 35.27
C TYR A 292 -16.52 24.01 35.38
N ARG A 293 -16.90 24.79 34.34
CA ARG A 293 -18.17 25.54 34.33
C ARG A 293 -19.39 24.62 34.24
N LYS A 294 -19.27 23.51 33.56
CA LYS A 294 -20.30 22.47 33.46
C LYS A 294 -19.69 21.16 33.97
N PRO A 295 -20.01 20.72 35.19
CA PRO A 295 -19.45 19.48 35.70
C PRO A 295 -19.98 18.25 34.96
N SER A 296 -19.14 17.23 34.82
CA SER A 296 -19.52 15.95 34.22
C SER A 296 -20.67 15.30 34.98
N ARG A 297 -21.79 14.98 34.29
CA ARG A 297 -22.96 14.31 34.92
C ARG A 297 -22.56 12.99 35.58
N LYS A 298 -21.68 12.21 34.95
CA LYS A 298 -21.16 10.96 35.52
C LYS A 298 -20.33 11.18 36.79
N GLY A 299 -19.61 12.28 36.86
CA GLY A 299 -18.87 12.67 38.07
C GLY A 299 -19.79 13.08 39.22
N LEU A 300 -20.82 13.87 38.92
CA LEU A 300 -21.80 14.31 39.91
C LEU A 300 -22.60 13.14 40.50
N ASP A 301 -23.02 12.19 39.67
CA ASP A 301 -23.72 10.97 40.13
C ASP A 301 -22.82 10.10 41.05
N ALA A 302 -21.51 10.16 40.85
CA ALA A 302 -20.52 9.46 41.67
C ALA A 302 -20.02 10.31 42.89
N GLY A 303 -20.57 11.51 43.09
CA GLY A 303 -20.19 12.41 44.19
C GLY A 303 -18.87 13.17 43.99
N PHE A 304 -18.33 13.22 42.75
CA PHE A 304 -17.11 13.93 42.43
C PHE A 304 -17.37 15.09 41.45
N TYR A 305 -16.74 16.23 41.72
CA TYR A 305 -16.77 17.39 40.84
C TYR A 305 -15.69 17.24 39.77
N LEU A 306 -16.03 16.59 38.64
CA LEU A 306 -15.11 16.37 37.51
C LEU A 306 -15.41 17.38 36.40
N PRO A 307 -14.38 17.88 35.68
CA PRO A 307 -14.58 18.74 34.52
C PRO A 307 -15.33 18.00 33.41
N SER A 308 -16.10 18.74 32.64
CA SER A 308 -16.75 18.25 31.42
C SER A 308 -16.01 18.83 30.20
N MET A 309 -16.08 18.15 29.09
CA MET A 309 -15.65 18.73 27.81
C MET A 309 -16.61 19.86 27.42
N ASP A 310 -16.09 21.04 27.09
CA ASP A 310 -16.85 22.12 26.50
C ASP A 310 -16.83 21.96 24.97
N TYR A 311 -18.01 21.95 24.39
CA TYR A 311 -18.18 21.78 22.93
C TYR A 311 -18.56 23.11 22.24
N ASP A 312 -18.52 24.22 22.99
CA ASP A 312 -19.02 25.54 22.53
C ASP A 312 -17.93 26.47 22.00
N GLU A 313 -16.68 26.00 21.84
CA GLU A 313 -15.62 26.87 21.30
C GLU A 313 -15.54 26.75 19.77
N SER A 314 -15.44 27.91 19.12
CA SER A 314 -15.19 28.00 17.70
C SER A 314 -13.79 27.47 17.39
N ILE A 315 -13.68 26.69 16.32
CA ILE A 315 -12.40 26.17 15.86
C ILE A 315 -11.71 27.24 15.05
N ASP A 316 -10.62 27.79 15.55
CA ASP A 316 -9.82 28.78 14.83
C ASP A 316 -8.67 28.08 14.11
N VAL A 317 -8.74 28.03 12.77
CA VAL A 317 -7.70 27.48 11.89
C VAL A 317 -7.11 28.60 11.08
N VAL A 318 -5.79 28.60 10.95
CA VAL A 318 -5.07 29.49 10.05
C VAL A 318 -4.52 28.70 8.89
N LEU A 319 -4.73 29.22 7.67
CA LEU A 319 -4.17 28.69 6.42
C LEU A 319 -3.16 29.68 5.88
N GLY A 320 -1.90 29.30 5.84
CA GLY A 320 -0.84 30.04 5.17
C GLY A 320 -0.52 29.39 3.84
N MET A 321 -0.50 30.15 2.77
CA MET A 321 -0.15 29.67 1.44
C MET A 321 1.11 30.39 0.94
N ASP A 322 2.15 29.60 0.71
CA ASP A 322 3.40 30.08 0.13
C ASP A 322 3.19 30.42 -1.35
N THR A 323 3.30 31.67 -1.70
CA THR A 323 3.14 32.16 -3.09
C THR A 323 4.45 32.24 -3.85
N SER A 324 5.49 31.55 -3.39
CA SER A 324 6.69 31.36 -4.20
C SER A 324 6.32 30.75 -5.56
N GLY A 325 7.08 31.05 -6.63
CA GLY A 325 6.74 30.73 -8.03
C GLY A 325 6.53 29.24 -8.38
N SER A 326 6.43 28.37 -7.38
CA SER A 326 6.20 26.93 -7.49
C SER A 326 4.75 26.50 -7.27
N MET A 327 3.87 27.38 -6.78
CA MET A 327 2.44 27.07 -6.58
C MET A 327 1.63 27.32 -7.87
N SER A 328 0.87 26.31 -8.32
CA SER A 328 -0.02 26.43 -9.46
C SER A 328 -1.46 26.78 -9.02
N GLU A 329 -2.23 27.40 -9.94
CA GLU A 329 -3.65 27.69 -9.68
C GLU A 329 -4.47 26.42 -9.38
N ASP A 330 -4.13 25.30 -10.01
CA ASP A 330 -4.78 24.02 -9.79
C ASP A 330 -4.53 23.50 -8.36
N MET A 331 -3.30 23.62 -7.85
CA MET A 331 -2.96 23.23 -6.47
C MET A 331 -3.74 24.08 -5.47
N LEU A 332 -3.85 25.37 -5.72
CA LEU A 332 -4.64 26.25 -4.88
C LEU A 332 -6.11 25.81 -4.80
N ARG A 333 -6.73 25.53 -5.95
CA ARG A 333 -8.12 25.07 -5.99
C ARG A 333 -8.32 23.75 -5.25
N ASP A 334 -7.41 22.80 -5.41
CA ASP A 334 -7.44 21.53 -4.70
C ASP A 334 -7.40 21.75 -3.17
N ILE A 335 -6.48 22.62 -2.71
CA ILE A 335 -6.33 22.95 -1.29
C ILE A 335 -7.59 23.60 -0.73
N LEU A 336 -8.12 24.61 -1.42
CA LEU A 336 -9.33 25.31 -0.98
C LEU A 336 -10.54 24.36 -0.93
N SER A 337 -10.70 23.50 -1.93
CA SER A 337 -11.80 22.53 -1.99
C SER A 337 -11.74 21.52 -0.83
N GLU A 338 -10.57 20.99 -0.52
CA GLU A 338 -10.40 20.04 0.57
C GLU A 338 -10.61 20.67 1.95
N VAL A 339 -10.10 21.90 2.13
CA VAL A 339 -10.33 22.64 3.37
C VAL A 339 -11.81 22.96 3.53
N GLN A 340 -12.49 23.41 2.49
CA GLN A 340 -13.93 23.63 2.51
C GLN A 340 -14.68 22.37 2.93
N GLY A 341 -14.44 21.24 2.25
CA GLY A 341 -15.10 19.98 2.57
C GLY A 341 -14.80 19.47 3.98
N CYS A 342 -13.61 19.78 4.52
CA CYS A 342 -13.28 19.49 5.91
C CYS A 342 -14.09 20.35 6.88
N MET A 343 -14.17 21.66 6.62
CA MET A 343 -14.80 22.63 7.54
C MET A 343 -16.32 22.54 7.53
N GLU A 344 -16.95 22.13 6.44
CA GLU A 344 -18.41 21.88 6.37
C GLU A 344 -18.88 20.79 7.37
N GLN A 345 -17.96 19.97 7.90
CA GLN A 345 -18.29 18.98 8.94
C GLN A 345 -18.46 19.60 10.33
N PHE A 346 -18.11 20.88 10.50
CA PHE A 346 -18.15 21.59 11.78
C PHE A 346 -19.22 22.68 11.77
N THR A 347 -19.90 22.86 12.88
CA THR A 347 -21.00 23.85 13.02
C THR A 347 -20.56 25.22 13.51
N ASN A 348 -19.36 25.34 14.06
CA ASN A 348 -18.83 26.61 14.56
C ASN A 348 -17.31 26.65 14.33
N PHE A 349 -16.90 27.39 13.33
CA PHE A 349 -15.49 27.49 12.95
C PHE A 349 -15.13 28.89 12.46
N LYS A 350 -13.83 29.17 12.46
CA LYS A 350 -13.25 30.38 11.90
C LYS A 350 -11.96 30.02 11.18
N ILE A 351 -11.89 30.39 9.89
CA ILE A 351 -10.71 30.19 9.06
C ILE A 351 -10.09 31.55 8.76
N HIS A 352 -8.84 31.72 9.12
CA HIS A 352 -8.02 32.83 8.66
C HIS A 352 -7.14 32.32 7.53
N ILE A 353 -7.27 32.89 6.35
CA ILE A 353 -6.45 32.55 5.18
C ILE A 353 -5.61 33.74 4.77
N PHE A 354 -4.36 33.49 4.43
CA PHE A 354 -3.49 34.48 3.83
C PHE A 354 -2.43 33.83 2.93
N CYS A 355 -1.96 34.58 1.97
CA CYS A 355 -0.79 34.26 1.21
C CYS A 355 0.43 34.94 1.81
N TYR A 356 1.60 34.35 1.61
CA TYR A 356 2.84 34.97 2.06
C TYR A 356 4.01 34.66 1.12
N ASP A 357 4.97 35.56 1.12
CA ASP A 357 6.31 35.38 0.55
C ASP A 357 7.34 35.82 1.61
N THR A 358 7.78 37.07 1.60
CA THR A 358 8.54 37.73 2.68
C THR A 358 7.64 38.58 3.58
N GLU A 359 6.39 38.76 3.19
CA GLU A 359 5.33 39.46 3.91
C GLU A 359 4.00 38.74 3.72
N VAL A 360 3.02 39.04 4.58
CA VAL A 360 1.66 38.49 4.48
C VAL A 360 0.81 39.32 3.54
N HIS A 361 0.14 38.64 2.59
CA HIS A 361 -0.69 39.26 1.56
C HIS A 361 -2.13 38.74 1.63
N ASN A 362 -3.08 39.59 1.25
CA ASN A 362 -4.51 39.30 1.09
C ASN A 362 -5.12 38.47 2.25
N PRO A 363 -4.96 38.90 3.53
CA PRO A 363 -5.55 38.20 4.63
C PRO A 363 -7.07 38.31 4.66
N GLN A 364 -7.77 37.18 4.73
CA GLN A 364 -9.23 37.13 4.81
C GLN A 364 -9.65 36.17 5.94
N THR A 365 -10.91 36.32 6.37
CA THR A 365 -11.47 35.47 7.43
C THR A 365 -12.83 34.95 7.00
N PHE A 366 -13.01 33.65 7.12
CA PHE A 366 -14.23 32.96 6.77
C PHE A 366 -14.81 32.25 8.01
N ASP A 367 -16.13 32.20 8.06
CA ASP A 367 -16.91 31.51 9.06
C ASP A 367 -18.11 30.80 8.39
N GLU A 368 -19.00 30.22 9.19
CA GLU A 368 -20.21 29.55 8.70
C GLU A 368 -21.15 30.42 7.84
N ASN A 369 -21.02 31.76 7.90
CA ASN A 369 -21.92 32.65 7.20
C ASN A 369 -21.40 33.08 5.82
N ASN A 370 -20.09 33.02 5.58
CA ASN A 370 -19.46 33.48 4.32
C ASN A 370 -18.58 32.40 3.66
N MET A 371 -18.75 31.13 4.03
CA MET A 371 -17.97 30.02 3.47
C MET A 371 -18.18 29.84 1.96
N ASP A 372 -19.29 30.25 1.42
CA ASP A 372 -19.59 30.24 -0.02
C ASP A 372 -18.58 31.07 -0.84
N GLU A 373 -18.03 32.16 -0.25
CA GLU A 373 -17.03 33.02 -0.86
C GLU A 373 -15.60 32.47 -0.76
N PHE A 374 -15.38 31.39 0.01
CA PHE A 374 -14.05 30.82 0.27
C PHE A 374 -13.34 30.37 -1.02
N MET A 375 -14.08 29.78 -1.95
CA MET A 375 -13.55 29.36 -3.25
C MET A 375 -13.20 30.48 -4.21
N GLU A 376 -13.62 31.75 -3.91
CA GLU A 376 -13.30 32.95 -4.68
C GLU A 376 -11.99 33.59 -4.18
N TYR A 377 -11.32 33.01 -3.19
CA TYR A 377 -10.06 33.54 -2.68
C TYR A 377 -8.98 33.58 -3.76
N GLU A 378 -8.42 34.73 -3.99
CA GLU A 378 -7.36 34.99 -4.96
C GLU A 378 -6.00 35.13 -4.25
N PRO A 379 -4.99 34.29 -4.60
CA PRO A 379 -3.65 34.43 -4.03
C PRO A 379 -2.98 35.71 -4.51
N ALA A 380 -2.19 36.30 -3.62
CA ALA A 380 -1.36 37.46 -3.92
C ALA A 380 0.04 37.26 -3.38
N GLY A 381 1.07 37.75 -4.10
CA GLY A 381 2.46 37.59 -3.73
C GLY A 381 3.30 37.16 -4.93
N GLY A 382 4.51 36.63 -4.70
CA GLY A 382 5.42 36.13 -5.75
C GLY A 382 6.91 36.41 -5.48
N GLY A 383 7.31 36.50 -4.22
CA GLY A 383 8.69 36.74 -3.78
C GLY A 383 9.44 35.50 -3.31
N GLY A 384 10.28 35.67 -2.31
CA GLY A 384 10.97 34.59 -1.60
C GLY A 384 10.06 33.94 -0.54
N THR A 385 10.61 33.00 0.25
CA THR A 385 9.85 32.27 1.26
C THR A 385 10.39 32.55 2.66
N ASP A 386 9.62 33.25 3.49
CA ASP A 386 9.93 33.51 4.90
C ASP A 386 8.74 33.10 5.79
N PHE A 387 8.93 32.03 6.59
CA PHE A 387 7.85 31.55 7.46
C PHE A 387 7.68 32.39 8.73
N ASP A 388 8.73 33.11 9.17
CA ASP A 388 8.65 33.93 10.36
C ASP A 388 7.60 35.05 10.24
N CYS A 389 7.39 35.60 9.03
CA CYS A 389 6.39 36.61 8.78
C CYS A 389 4.95 36.15 9.09
N CYS A 390 4.65 34.84 8.92
CA CYS A 390 3.35 34.28 9.25
C CYS A 390 3.07 34.34 10.76
N TYR A 391 4.07 33.93 11.56
CA TYR A 391 3.95 33.92 13.02
C TYR A 391 3.94 35.34 13.60
N GLU A 392 4.73 36.27 13.03
CA GLU A 392 4.73 37.68 13.41
C GLU A 392 3.37 38.31 13.12
N TYR A 393 2.81 38.07 11.93
CA TYR A 393 1.47 38.54 11.58
C TYR A 393 0.40 38.02 12.53
N MET A 394 0.38 36.71 12.83
CA MET A 394 -0.59 36.14 13.77
C MET A 394 -0.48 36.76 15.15
N LYS A 395 0.75 37.02 15.65
CA LYS A 395 1.00 37.71 16.93
C LYS A 395 0.50 39.14 16.92
N GLU A 396 0.78 39.90 15.85
CA GLU A 396 0.35 41.30 15.72
C GLU A 396 -1.17 41.45 15.65
N GLN A 397 -1.85 40.52 14.98
CA GLN A 397 -3.29 40.50 14.88
C GLN A 397 -4.00 39.84 16.06
N ASN A 398 -3.25 39.36 17.06
CA ASN A 398 -3.77 38.58 18.21
C ASN A 398 -4.59 37.36 17.77
N ILE A 399 -4.19 36.68 16.69
CA ILE A 399 -4.76 35.44 16.24
C ILE A 399 -4.03 34.31 16.99
N ASN A 400 -4.76 33.51 17.78
CA ASN A 400 -4.23 32.36 18.49
C ASN A 400 -4.91 31.09 17.94
N PRO A 401 -4.43 30.56 16.80
CA PRO A 401 -5.10 29.45 16.17
C PRO A 401 -4.90 28.15 16.96
N ALA A 402 -5.91 27.31 16.90
CA ALA A 402 -5.82 25.95 17.38
C ALA A 402 -4.88 25.09 16.49
N LEU A 403 -4.85 25.39 15.18
CA LEU A 403 -4.00 24.76 14.20
C LEU A 403 -3.59 25.77 13.12
N PHE A 404 -2.29 25.83 12.82
CA PHE A 404 -1.76 26.52 11.65
C PHE A 404 -1.42 25.50 10.58
N VAL A 405 -2.05 25.59 9.42
CA VAL A 405 -1.78 24.76 8.24
C VAL A 405 -0.99 25.57 7.24
N ASN A 406 0.23 25.14 6.98
CA ASN A 406 1.17 25.84 6.11
C ASN A 406 1.43 25.03 4.82
N PHE A 407 0.94 25.53 3.68
CA PHE A 407 1.19 24.99 2.36
C PHE A 407 2.41 25.66 1.75
N THR A 408 3.46 24.88 1.45
CA THR A 408 4.76 25.41 1.03
C THR A 408 5.54 24.43 0.15
N ASP A 409 6.56 24.93 -0.54
CA ASP A 409 7.55 24.08 -1.22
C ASP A 409 8.60 23.49 -0.26
N GLY A 410 8.62 23.95 1.00
CA GLY A 410 9.49 23.43 2.04
C GLY A 410 10.90 24.02 2.07
N TYR A 411 11.14 25.16 1.42
CA TYR A 411 12.48 25.80 1.36
C TYR A 411 12.48 27.22 1.93
N PRO A 412 12.31 27.38 3.27
CA PRO A 412 12.38 28.72 3.90
C PRO A 412 13.80 29.28 3.88
N TRP A 413 13.91 30.60 3.84
CA TRP A 413 15.20 31.29 3.82
C TRP A 413 16.05 31.06 5.09
N ASN A 414 15.42 31.15 6.27
CA ASN A 414 16.17 31.15 7.55
C ASN A 414 15.59 30.17 8.55
N SER A 415 14.30 30.14 8.77
CA SER A 415 13.64 29.47 9.88
C SER A 415 12.34 28.82 9.42
N TRP A 416 11.95 27.77 10.13
CA TRP A 416 10.64 27.11 9.94
C TRP A 416 9.54 27.78 10.77
N GLY A 417 9.86 28.89 11.48
CA GLY A 417 8.94 29.61 12.32
C GLY A 417 9.07 29.30 13.81
N ASP A 418 8.02 29.63 14.59
CA ASP A 418 8.02 29.51 16.05
C ASP A 418 7.27 28.25 16.52
N GLU A 419 8.01 27.21 16.91
CA GLU A 419 7.47 25.92 17.37
C GLU A 419 6.60 26.02 18.63
N THR A 420 6.75 27.11 19.40
CA THR A 420 6.06 27.28 20.69
C THR A 420 4.75 28.04 20.57
N PHE A 421 4.45 28.62 19.40
CA PHE A 421 3.30 29.49 19.21
C PHE A 421 1.98 28.73 19.06
N CYS A 422 1.91 27.75 18.17
CA CYS A 422 0.73 26.91 17.95
C CYS A 422 1.11 25.55 17.33
N GLU A 423 0.19 24.60 17.32
CA GLU A 423 0.37 23.38 16.54
C GLU A 423 0.42 23.72 15.05
N THR A 424 1.44 23.22 14.36
CA THR A 424 1.64 23.50 12.92
C THR A 424 1.65 22.21 12.11
N LEU A 425 0.87 22.22 11.02
CA LEU A 425 0.85 21.19 9.99
C LEU A 425 1.46 21.76 8.71
N PHE A 426 2.62 21.24 8.32
CA PHE A 426 3.27 21.62 7.07
C PHE A 426 2.87 20.64 5.95
N ILE A 427 2.26 21.16 4.88
CA ILE A 427 1.92 20.40 3.68
C ILE A 427 2.89 20.82 2.59
N VAL A 428 3.83 19.92 2.27
CA VAL A 428 4.99 20.26 1.43
C VAL A 428 4.86 19.63 0.06
N HIS A 429 4.85 20.48 -0.99
CA HIS A 429 4.76 20.01 -2.39
C HIS A 429 6.13 19.83 -3.08
N GLY A 430 7.26 20.16 -2.40
CA GLY A 430 8.60 19.91 -2.90
C GLY A 430 9.07 20.76 -4.09
N GLY A 431 8.21 21.66 -4.59
CA GLY A 431 8.54 22.59 -5.68
C GLY A 431 9.14 21.90 -6.92
N HIS A 432 10.10 22.55 -7.55
CA HIS A 432 10.79 22.03 -8.76
C HIS A 432 11.79 20.89 -8.47
N ARG A 433 12.14 20.63 -7.22
CA ARG A 433 13.13 19.62 -6.84
C ARG A 433 12.51 18.24 -6.63
N GLY A 434 11.20 18.18 -6.35
CA GLY A 434 10.47 16.93 -6.14
C GLY A 434 10.82 16.18 -4.85
N ASP A 435 11.61 16.79 -3.96
CA ASP A 435 11.87 16.29 -2.61
C ASP A 435 10.95 16.99 -1.60
N HIS A 436 10.65 16.31 -0.51
CA HIS A 436 9.76 16.84 0.53
C HIS A 436 10.55 17.06 1.83
N PRO A 437 11.16 18.25 2.01
CA PRO A 437 11.87 18.55 3.24
C PRO A 437 10.97 18.41 4.46
N VAL A 438 11.51 17.85 5.53
CA VAL A 438 10.78 17.66 6.79
C VAL A 438 11.09 18.82 7.72
N ALA A 439 10.04 19.46 8.24
CA ALA A 439 10.18 20.53 9.22
C ALA A 439 10.79 20.00 10.53
N PRO A 440 11.57 20.82 11.26
CA PRO A 440 12.18 20.43 12.53
C PRO A 440 11.17 20.30 13.68
N PHE A 441 9.94 20.79 13.52
CA PHE A 441 8.85 20.72 14.48
C PHE A 441 7.49 20.59 13.76
N GLY A 442 6.43 20.35 14.52
CA GLY A 442 5.09 20.16 13.97
C GLY A 442 4.95 18.83 13.23
N THR A 443 3.97 18.75 12.35
CA THR A 443 3.75 17.57 11.50
C THR A 443 3.99 17.94 10.04
N THR A 444 4.86 17.21 9.34
CA THR A 444 5.11 17.42 7.90
C THR A 444 4.49 16.29 7.09
N VAL A 445 3.74 16.66 6.06
CA VAL A 445 3.09 15.72 5.12
C VAL A 445 3.38 16.15 3.69
N PRO A 446 3.70 15.23 2.79
CA PRO A 446 3.84 15.57 1.39
C PRO A 446 2.47 15.89 0.77
N TYR A 447 2.44 16.91 -0.10
CA TYR A 447 1.29 17.14 -0.96
C TYR A 447 1.35 16.14 -2.12
N THR A 448 0.35 15.27 -2.20
CA THR A 448 0.17 14.33 -3.32
C THR A 448 -1.07 14.74 -4.09
N ARG A 449 -0.92 14.90 -5.41
CA ARG A 449 -2.06 15.08 -6.31
C ARG A 449 -2.51 13.70 -6.77
N GLU A 450 -3.76 13.35 -6.51
CA GLU A 450 -4.36 12.19 -7.18
C GLU A 450 -4.44 12.48 -8.68
N GLY A 451 -3.82 11.62 -9.48
CA GLY A 451 -3.76 11.72 -10.94
C GLY A 451 -5.04 11.25 -11.62
#